data_909e87f27dbea03138e129e408081b23
#
_entry.id   909e87f27dbea03138e129e408081b23
#
_cell.length_a   1.000
_cell.length_b   1.000
_cell.length_c   1.000
_cell.angle_alpha   90.00
_cell.angle_beta   90.00
_cell.angle_gamma   90.00
#
_symmetry.space_group_name_H-M   'P 1'
#
loop_
_entity.id
_entity.type
_entity.pdbx_description
1 polymer ?
#
loop_
_entity_poly.entity_id
_entity_poly.type
_entity_poly.pdbx_seq_one_letter_code
_entity_poly.pdbx_strand_id
1 'polypeptide(L)'
;MENTYDTQKIQELLDSFAEGSISQADFIQLKDWINESDAHCEQTRHELELDAALMVQSGKPEIDVNAAIERFHDYIGEKRAKVIPVWAWVAAAALLFLIVLPFAAYRMGSDSVKETFADVRVEAPAGSQLKLTLPDGTKVNLNSGSVISYSQGFGITDRDVALQGEAFFEVKHDSKKPFMVKTRELTVNDLGTTFLFSNYRDDSTAKVELYDGKVSLDNRITHTDGVLLSSGQCAVIDKATGMLTTSKLSVTEEEAKLQGNLSFVNMPLADIAKVLSRSYGQTVVTAGRAGFIKFYGQFNCHKDNLEDILRSMAETGKIHYKKENGKYVLDQ
;
A
#
# COMPACT_ATOMS: atom_id res chain seq x y z
N MET A 1 33.24 41.98 -10.04
CA MET A 1 33.07 43.46 -9.86
C MET A 1 34.15 43.86 -8.89
N GLU A 2 35.24 44.39 -9.42
CA GLU A 2 36.33 44.94 -8.63
C GLU A 2 35.82 46.17 -7.87
N ASN A 3 35.74 46.04 -6.56
CA ASN A 3 35.40 47.15 -5.67
C ASN A 3 36.68 47.90 -5.43
N THR A 4 36.97 48.86 -6.31
CA THR A 4 38.13 49.79 -6.19
C THR A 4 37.80 50.75 -5.05
N TYR A 5 38.08 50.33 -3.82
CA TYR A 5 38.19 51.33 -2.75
C TYR A 5 39.37 52.23 -3.12
N ASP A 6 39.06 53.54 -3.23
CA ASP A 6 40.07 54.52 -3.53
C ASP A 6 41.13 54.45 -2.44
N THR A 7 42.36 54.11 -2.79
CA THR A 7 43.51 53.97 -1.86
C THR A 7 43.66 55.17 -0.97
N GLN A 8 43.31 56.36 -1.48
CA GLN A 8 43.38 57.64 -0.77
C GLN A 8 42.32 57.71 0.35
N LYS A 9 41.14 57.15 0.12
CA LYS A 9 40.07 57.10 1.13
C LYS A 9 40.37 56.12 2.26
N ILE A 10 41.00 54.99 1.94
CA ILE A 10 41.43 54.03 2.96
C ILE A 10 42.52 54.64 3.86
N GLN A 11 43.46 55.40 3.26
CA GLN A 11 44.50 56.11 4.05
C GLN A 11 43.86 57.05 4.99
N GLU A 12 42.89 57.90 4.55
CA GLU A 12 42.17 58.85 5.40
C GLU A 12 41.44 58.16 6.57
N LEU A 13 40.89 56.98 6.33
CA LEU A 13 40.23 56.18 7.37
C LEU A 13 41.22 55.60 8.38
N LEU A 14 42.41 55.17 7.94
CA LEU A 14 43.50 54.69 8.79
C LEU A 14 44.07 55.84 9.66
N ASP A 15 44.28 56.99 9.07
CA ASP A 15 44.77 58.16 9.78
C ASP A 15 43.77 58.62 10.88
N SER A 16 42.47 58.70 10.53
CA SER A 16 41.40 59.02 11.49
C SER A 16 41.25 57.93 12.58
N PHE A 17 41.54 56.72 12.29
CA PHE A 17 41.55 55.61 13.27
C PHE A 17 42.74 55.71 14.21
N ALA A 18 43.94 56.02 13.67
CA ALA A 18 45.16 56.23 14.45
C ALA A 18 45.07 57.47 15.40
N GLU A 19 44.41 58.54 14.95
CA GLU A 19 44.14 59.76 15.76
C GLU A 19 42.98 59.53 16.77
N GLY A 20 42.23 58.50 16.71
CA GLY A 20 41.05 58.19 17.53
C GLY A 20 39.84 59.08 17.23
N SER A 21 39.82 59.70 16.05
CA SER A 21 38.75 60.59 15.56
C SER A 21 37.73 59.94 14.62
N ILE A 22 37.87 58.65 14.32
CA ILE A 22 37.05 57.92 13.35
C ILE A 22 35.57 57.83 13.75
N SER A 23 34.65 58.07 12.80
CA SER A 23 33.21 57.90 13.03
C SER A 23 32.82 56.41 13.03
N GLN A 24 31.67 56.10 13.67
CA GLN A 24 31.19 54.73 13.73
C GLN A 24 30.89 54.16 12.33
N ALA A 25 30.44 54.99 11.38
CA ALA A 25 30.16 54.57 10.01
C ALA A 25 31.44 54.28 9.23
N ASP A 26 32.44 55.14 9.38
CA ASP A 26 33.75 55.00 8.73
C ASP A 26 34.52 53.82 9.30
N PHE A 27 34.39 53.57 10.60
CA PHE A 27 34.99 52.41 11.24
C PHE A 27 34.39 51.07 10.68
N ILE A 28 33.08 51.02 10.40
CA ILE A 28 32.46 49.82 9.79
C ILE A 28 33.03 49.61 8.38
N GLN A 29 33.18 50.67 7.57
CA GLN A 29 33.77 50.57 6.25
C GLN A 29 35.24 50.08 6.30
N LEU A 30 36.03 50.63 7.19
CA LEU A 30 37.42 50.19 7.38
C LEU A 30 37.50 48.74 7.81
N LYS A 31 36.63 48.32 8.72
CA LYS A 31 36.54 46.92 9.19
C LYS A 31 36.16 45.94 8.06
N ASP A 32 35.18 46.30 7.21
CA ASP A 32 34.77 45.48 6.10
C ASP A 32 35.91 45.30 5.08
N TRP A 33 36.61 46.39 4.77
CA TRP A 33 37.77 46.35 3.89
C TRP A 33 38.92 45.47 4.43
N ILE A 34 39.25 45.58 5.73
CA ILE A 34 40.26 44.75 6.37
C ILE A 34 39.91 43.27 6.32
N ASN A 35 38.63 42.95 6.48
CA ASN A 35 38.15 41.57 6.48
C ASN A 35 38.02 40.96 5.07
N GLU A 36 38.15 41.74 3.97
CA GLU A 36 38.09 41.23 2.59
C GLU A 36 39.29 40.38 2.21
N SER A 37 40.48 40.66 2.78
CA SER A 37 41.67 39.84 2.50
C SER A 37 42.73 39.94 3.62
N ASP A 38 43.51 38.83 3.76
CA ASP A 38 44.65 38.80 4.69
C ASP A 38 45.71 39.85 4.34
N ALA A 39 45.84 40.21 3.05
CA ALA A 39 46.74 41.28 2.58
C ALA A 39 46.34 42.66 3.12
N HIS A 40 45.04 42.96 3.19
CA HIS A 40 44.56 44.21 3.76
C HIS A 40 44.82 44.30 5.27
N CYS A 41 44.70 43.17 5.96
CA CYS A 41 45.02 43.10 7.39
C CYS A 41 46.51 43.34 7.65
N GLU A 42 47.40 42.73 6.86
CA GLU A 42 48.87 42.94 6.95
C GLU A 42 49.26 44.39 6.61
N GLN A 43 48.63 44.98 5.57
CA GLN A 43 48.86 46.36 5.18
C GLN A 43 48.46 47.33 6.31
N THR A 44 47.29 47.13 6.88
CA THR A 44 46.78 47.92 8.00
C THR A 44 47.73 47.90 9.21
N ARG A 45 48.25 46.67 9.51
CA ARG A 45 49.20 46.52 10.60
C ARG A 45 50.50 47.29 10.34
N HIS A 46 51.03 47.18 9.12
CA HIS A 46 52.26 47.81 8.74
C HIS A 46 52.16 49.34 8.77
N GLU A 47 51.07 49.92 8.30
CA GLU A 47 50.81 51.36 8.35
C GLU A 47 50.68 51.84 9.78
N LEU A 48 49.97 51.20 10.66
CA LEU A 48 49.84 51.55 12.07
C LEU A 48 51.16 51.44 12.85
N GLU A 49 52.02 50.45 12.50
CA GLU A 49 53.36 50.34 13.09
C GLU A 49 54.29 51.45 12.62
N LEU A 50 54.19 51.92 11.36
CA LEU A 50 54.92 53.06 10.82
C LEU A 50 54.49 54.40 11.47
N ASP A 51 53.18 54.60 11.56
CA ASP A 51 52.65 55.82 12.23
C ASP A 51 53.04 55.88 13.70
N ALA A 52 53.00 54.75 14.40
CA ALA A 52 53.45 54.67 15.78
C ALA A 52 54.94 54.97 15.93
N ALA A 53 55.79 54.50 15.00
CA ALA A 53 57.20 54.73 14.99
C ALA A 53 57.55 56.28 14.73
N LEU A 54 56.78 56.87 13.81
CA LEU A 54 56.87 58.31 13.51
C LEU A 54 56.40 59.17 14.68
N MET A 55 55.34 58.81 15.39
CA MET A 55 54.84 59.53 16.59
C MET A 55 55.84 59.47 17.75
N VAL A 56 56.54 58.38 17.97
CA VAL A 56 57.57 58.24 18.96
C VAL A 56 58.73 59.26 18.69
N GLN A 57 59.08 59.48 17.41
CA GLN A 57 60.14 60.38 16.99
C GLN A 57 59.77 61.89 17.14
N SER A 58 58.44 62.20 17.13
CA SER A 58 57.95 63.58 17.22
C SER A 58 57.69 64.11 18.64
N GLY A 59 58.00 63.36 19.69
CA GLY A 59 57.89 63.79 21.09
C GLY A 59 56.45 63.99 21.61
N LYS A 60 55.47 63.42 20.98
CA LYS A 60 54.07 63.34 21.47
C LYS A 60 53.94 62.25 22.54
N PRO A 61 52.91 62.30 23.44
CA PRO A 61 52.79 61.35 24.52
C PRO A 61 52.72 59.93 24.00
N GLU A 62 53.44 59.02 24.69
CA GLU A 62 53.56 57.57 24.40
C GLU A 62 52.21 56.95 24.27
N ILE A 63 51.81 56.72 23.06
CA ILE A 63 50.62 55.80 22.77
C ILE A 63 51.10 54.40 22.96
N ASP A 64 50.48 53.68 23.92
CA ASP A 64 50.78 52.28 24.10
C ASP A 64 50.23 51.48 22.86
N VAL A 65 51.13 51.31 21.87
CA VAL A 65 50.85 50.63 20.60
C VAL A 65 50.40 49.21 20.86
N ASN A 66 50.92 48.53 21.88
CA ASN A 66 50.53 47.19 22.22
C ASN A 66 49.07 47.13 22.72
N ALA A 67 48.66 48.12 23.53
CA ALA A 67 47.28 48.26 24.00
C ALA A 67 46.31 48.65 22.86
N ALA A 68 46.77 49.32 21.82
CA ALA A 68 45.97 49.61 20.61
C ALA A 68 45.84 48.37 19.70
N ILE A 69 46.92 47.59 19.54
CA ILE A 69 46.92 46.34 18.79
C ILE A 69 46.07 45.28 19.51
N GLU A 70 46.15 45.15 20.86
CA GLU A 70 45.28 44.23 21.60
C GLU A 70 43.81 44.61 21.47
N ARG A 71 43.46 45.91 21.58
CA ARG A 71 42.11 46.40 21.35
C ARG A 71 41.63 46.14 19.92
N PHE A 72 42.52 46.22 18.94
CA PHE A 72 42.22 45.90 17.54
C PHE A 72 41.96 44.42 17.36
N HIS A 73 42.75 43.52 17.95
CA HIS A 73 42.52 42.07 17.93
C HIS A 73 41.22 41.66 18.63
N ASP A 74 40.89 42.26 19.78
CA ASP A 74 39.64 42.01 20.50
C ASP A 74 38.42 42.52 19.71
N TYR A 75 38.58 43.61 18.97
CA TYR A 75 37.47 44.22 18.23
C TYR A 75 37.20 43.58 16.88
N ILE A 76 38.22 43.05 16.19
CA ILE A 76 38.08 42.32 14.95
C ILE A 76 37.48 40.94 15.24
N GLY A 77 37.51 40.47 16.48
CA GLY A 77 37.02 39.18 16.95
C GLY A 77 37.57 38.06 16.08
N GLU A 78 38.67 37.44 16.49
CA GLU A 78 39.06 36.17 15.86
C GLU A 78 37.81 35.29 15.78
N LYS A 79 37.24 35.17 14.58
CA LYS A 79 36.40 34.02 14.27
C LYS A 79 37.30 32.80 14.28
N ARG A 80 37.65 32.33 15.48
CA ARG A 80 38.20 30.99 15.61
C ARG A 80 37.15 30.07 14.99
N ALA A 81 37.39 29.64 13.77
CA ALA A 81 36.66 28.54 13.20
C ALA A 81 36.71 27.45 14.27
N LYS A 82 35.56 27.12 14.88
CA LYS A 82 35.45 26.01 15.83
C LYS A 82 35.85 24.77 15.03
N VAL A 83 37.12 24.42 15.10
CA VAL A 83 37.62 23.18 14.50
C VAL A 83 36.90 22.08 15.25
N ILE A 84 35.89 21.52 14.62
CA ILE A 84 35.16 20.36 15.17
C ILE A 84 36.20 19.25 15.25
N PRO A 85 36.54 18.78 16.45
CA PRO A 85 37.59 17.78 16.59
C PRO A 85 37.21 16.51 15.84
N VAL A 86 38.17 15.85 15.22
CA VAL A 86 37.97 14.66 14.38
C VAL A 86 37.13 13.58 15.08
N TRP A 87 37.26 13.45 16.40
CA TRP A 87 36.45 12.52 17.18
C TRP A 87 34.94 12.82 17.13
N ALA A 88 34.54 14.09 16.96
CA ALA A 88 33.11 14.46 16.82
C ALA A 88 32.53 13.98 15.47
N TRP A 89 33.34 13.98 14.41
CA TRP A 89 32.96 13.38 13.12
C TRP A 89 32.85 11.85 13.21
N VAL A 90 33.77 11.22 13.94
CA VAL A 90 33.72 9.78 14.20
C VAL A 90 32.49 9.40 15.05
N ALA A 91 32.17 10.20 16.07
CA ALA A 91 30.98 9.99 16.90
C ALA A 91 29.68 10.20 16.10
N ALA A 92 29.61 11.20 15.22
CA ALA A 92 28.47 11.42 14.33
C ALA A 92 28.29 10.29 13.33
N ALA A 93 29.38 9.78 12.75
CA ALA A 93 29.36 8.64 11.87
C ALA A 93 28.90 7.35 12.61
N ALA A 94 29.39 7.11 13.83
CA ALA A 94 28.98 5.99 14.66
C ALA A 94 27.48 6.03 15.01
N LEU A 95 26.95 7.22 15.35
CA LEU A 95 25.50 7.43 15.59
C LEU A 95 24.66 7.16 14.32
N LEU A 96 25.13 7.64 13.17
CA LEU A 96 24.46 7.33 11.89
C LEU A 96 24.47 5.83 11.61
N PHE A 97 25.58 5.14 11.84
CA PHE A 97 25.67 3.68 11.68
C PHE A 97 24.73 2.94 12.63
N LEU A 98 24.61 3.37 13.90
CA LEU A 98 23.72 2.77 14.89
C LEU A 98 22.23 2.95 14.55
N ILE A 99 21.86 3.98 13.79
CA ILE A 99 20.46 4.23 13.38
C ILE A 99 20.18 3.62 12.01
N VAL A 100 21.06 3.84 11.04
CA VAL A 100 20.84 3.45 9.63
C VAL A 100 20.97 1.94 9.43
N LEU A 101 21.95 1.29 10.07
CA LEU A 101 22.12 -0.17 9.92
C LEU A 101 20.96 -0.98 10.49
N PRO A 102 20.45 -0.75 11.72
CA PRO A 102 19.30 -1.47 12.20
C PRO A 102 18.04 -1.17 11.38
N PHE A 103 17.87 0.08 10.93
CA PHE A 103 16.75 0.46 10.06
C PHE A 103 16.82 -0.19 8.68
N ALA A 104 18.01 -0.25 8.07
CA ALA A 104 18.23 -0.95 6.82
C ALA A 104 18.06 -2.48 6.98
N ALA A 105 18.60 -3.05 8.06
CA ALA A 105 18.42 -4.46 8.39
C ALA A 105 16.96 -4.82 8.66
N TYR A 106 16.22 -3.93 9.37
CA TYR A 106 14.78 -4.09 9.58
C TYR A 106 14.00 -4.05 8.25
N ARG A 107 14.32 -3.08 7.36
CA ARG A 107 13.70 -2.99 6.03
C ARG A 107 14.02 -4.20 5.17
N MET A 108 15.29 -4.57 5.05
CA MET A 108 15.72 -5.75 4.28
C MET A 108 15.19 -7.04 4.87
N GLY A 109 15.14 -7.18 6.20
CA GLY A 109 14.58 -8.34 6.90
C GLY A 109 13.07 -8.46 6.68
N SER A 110 12.32 -7.36 6.67
CA SER A 110 10.86 -7.40 6.46
C SER A 110 10.49 -7.78 5.03
N ASP A 111 11.28 -7.40 4.04
CA ASP A 111 11.02 -7.74 2.64
C ASP A 111 11.44 -9.19 2.32
N SER A 112 12.55 -9.66 2.88
CA SER A 112 12.99 -11.06 2.75
C SER A 112 12.04 -12.04 3.44
N VAL A 113 11.41 -11.65 4.54
CA VAL A 113 10.40 -12.46 5.23
C VAL A 113 9.15 -12.63 4.37
N LYS A 114 8.74 -11.61 3.60
CA LYS A 114 7.60 -11.70 2.69
C LYS A 114 7.80 -12.69 1.54
N GLU A 115 9.03 -12.85 1.04
CA GLU A 115 9.36 -13.78 -0.05
C GLU A 115 9.52 -15.23 0.42
N THR A 116 9.75 -15.47 1.72
CA THR A 116 10.06 -16.81 2.25
C THR A 116 8.82 -17.57 2.72
N PHE A 117 7.68 -16.92 2.90
CA PHE A 117 6.47 -17.59 3.31
C PHE A 117 5.72 -18.16 2.11
N ALA A 118 5.64 -19.50 2.02
CA ALA A 118 4.76 -20.16 1.09
C ALA A 118 3.31 -19.80 1.39
N ASP A 119 2.50 -19.59 0.35
CA ASP A 119 1.07 -19.37 0.51
C ASP A 119 0.40 -20.60 1.13
N VAL A 120 -0.47 -20.36 2.09
CA VAL A 120 -1.37 -21.39 2.61
C VAL A 120 -2.47 -21.59 1.58
N ARG A 121 -2.59 -22.80 1.05
CA ARG A 121 -3.63 -23.19 0.08
C ARG A 121 -4.58 -24.20 0.72
N VAL A 122 -5.85 -23.89 0.70
CA VAL A 122 -6.92 -24.75 1.21
C VAL A 122 -7.89 -25.02 0.09
N GLU A 123 -8.23 -26.32 -0.12
CA GLU A 123 -9.09 -26.79 -1.20
C GLU A 123 -10.25 -27.59 -0.63
N ALA A 124 -11.46 -27.28 -1.08
CA ALA A 124 -12.64 -28.09 -0.87
C ALA A 124 -12.84 -29.00 -2.12
N PRO A 125 -12.63 -30.30 -2.01
CA PRO A 125 -12.83 -31.21 -3.14
C PRO A 125 -14.25 -31.14 -3.69
N ALA A 126 -14.45 -31.54 -4.94
CA ALA A 126 -15.79 -31.69 -5.50
C ALA A 126 -16.64 -32.65 -4.65
N GLY A 127 -17.88 -32.30 -4.40
CA GLY A 127 -18.78 -33.05 -3.52
C GLY A 127 -18.61 -32.74 -2.02
N SER A 128 -17.74 -31.85 -1.64
CA SER A 128 -17.45 -31.51 -0.23
C SER A 128 -17.48 -30.02 0.00
N GLN A 129 -17.85 -29.60 1.21
CA GLN A 129 -17.73 -28.22 1.71
C GLN A 129 -16.76 -28.18 2.88
N LEU A 130 -16.04 -27.11 3.02
CA LEU A 130 -15.06 -26.95 4.10
C LEU A 130 -15.31 -25.64 4.87
N LYS A 131 -15.42 -25.75 6.19
CA LYS A 131 -15.48 -24.60 7.09
C LYS A 131 -14.11 -24.35 7.69
N LEU A 132 -13.61 -23.14 7.58
CA LEU A 132 -12.33 -22.75 8.17
C LEU A 132 -12.44 -21.37 8.81
N THR A 133 -11.54 -21.12 9.75
CA THR A 133 -11.37 -19.81 10.36
C THR A 133 -9.98 -19.31 10.00
N LEU A 134 -9.89 -18.12 9.38
CA LEU A 134 -8.65 -17.48 9.05
C LEU A 134 -7.94 -16.94 10.30
N PRO A 135 -6.63 -16.67 10.26
CA PRO A 135 -5.86 -16.19 11.42
C PRO A 135 -6.39 -14.90 12.05
N ASP A 136 -7.08 -14.04 11.30
CA ASP A 136 -7.71 -12.82 11.82
C ASP A 136 -9.05 -13.06 12.54
N GLY A 137 -9.57 -14.31 12.48
CA GLY A 137 -10.86 -14.72 13.01
C GLY A 137 -12.03 -14.63 12.04
N THR A 138 -11.79 -14.27 10.77
CA THR A 138 -12.78 -14.35 9.69
C THR A 138 -13.18 -15.81 9.45
N LYS A 139 -14.49 -16.08 9.36
CA LYS A 139 -15.00 -17.41 9.05
C LYS A 139 -15.27 -17.53 7.55
N VAL A 140 -14.87 -18.66 7.00
CA VAL A 140 -15.05 -18.97 5.58
C VAL A 140 -15.70 -20.33 5.44
N ASN A 141 -16.82 -20.41 4.70
CA ASN A 141 -17.39 -21.66 4.23
C ASN A 141 -17.06 -21.80 2.75
N LEU A 142 -16.09 -22.65 2.46
CA LEU A 142 -15.58 -22.91 1.12
C LEU A 142 -16.45 -23.98 0.44
N ASN A 143 -17.08 -23.65 -0.66
CA ASN A 143 -17.96 -24.56 -1.38
C ASN A 143 -17.19 -25.55 -2.26
N SER A 144 -17.87 -26.58 -2.71
CA SER A 144 -17.33 -27.70 -3.48
C SER A 144 -16.56 -27.25 -4.72
N GLY A 145 -15.37 -27.82 -4.93
CA GLY A 145 -14.51 -27.52 -6.07
C GLY A 145 -13.84 -26.14 -5.97
N SER A 146 -13.78 -25.55 -4.77
CA SER A 146 -13.23 -24.23 -4.55
C SER A 146 -11.88 -24.28 -3.85
N VAL A 147 -11.08 -23.24 -4.11
CA VAL A 147 -9.74 -23.08 -3.53
C VAL A 147 -9.61 -21.66 -2.99
N ILE A 148 -9.11 -21.56 -1.78
CA ILE A 148 -8.69 -20.29 -1.18
C ILE A 148 -7.20 -20.36 -0.86
N SER A 149 -6.49 -19.26 -1.11
CA SER A 149 -5.10 -19.12 -0.70
C SER A 149 -4.83 -17.77 -0.08
N TYR A 150 -3.92 -17.72 0.89
CA TYR A 150 -3.49 -16.52 1.59
C TYR A 150 -2.05 -16.69 2.07
N SER A 151 -1.36 -15.55 2.30
CA SER A 151 0.02 -15.57 2.76
C SER A 151 0.11 -16.06 4.23
N GLN A 152 1.25 -16.61 4.63
CA GLN A 152 1.50 -16.91 6.05
C GLN A 152 1.55 -15.65 6.92
N GLY A 153 1.77 -14.48 6.32
CA GLY A 153 1.70 -13.18 6.98
C GLY A 153 0.28 -12.61 7.11
N PHE A 154 -0.75 -13.35 6.68
CA PHE A 154 -2.15 -12.92 6.74
C PHE A 154 -2.56 -12.49 8.17
N GLY A 155 -3.21 -11.34 8.27
CA GLY A 155 -3.62 -10.73 9.54
C GLY A 155 -2.51 -9.87 10.18
N ILE A 156 -1.24 -10.07 9.83
CA ILE A 156 -0.08 -9.27 10.29
C ILE A 156 0.30 -8.23 9.24
N THR A 157 0.63 -8.66 8.02
CA THR A 157 1.06 -7.79 6.92
C THR A 157 -0.10 -7.25 6.12
N ASP A 158 -1.05 -8.11 5.81
CA ASP A 158 -2.24 -7.85 5.00
C ASP A 158 -3.40 -8.76 5.44
N ARG A 159 -4.56 -8.60 4.79
CA ARG A 159 -5.73 -9.48 4.93
C ARG A 159 -6.24 -9.86 3.54
N ASP A 160 -5.29 -10.26 2.68
CA ASP A 160 -5.55 -10.61 1.29
C ASP A 160 -5.75 -12.10 1.13
N VAL A 161 -6.82 -12.48 0.47
CA VAL A 161 -7.08 -13.86 0.07
C VAL A 161 -7.31 -13.93 -1.44
N ALA A 162 -6.80 -14.97 -2.07
CA ALA A 162 -7.14 -15.31 -3.45
C ALA A 162 -8.17 -16.43 -3.45
N LEU A 163 -9.24 -16.26 -4.21
CA LEU A 163 -10.34 -17.21 -4.34
C LEU A 163 -10.47 -17.72 -5.78
N GLN A 164 -10.64 -19.03 -5.93
CA GLN A 164 -11.13 -19.66 -7.15
C GLN A 164 -12.29 -20.57 -6.76
N GLY A 165 -13.47 -20.35 -7.32
CA GLY A 165 -14.69 -21.06 -6.94
C GLY A 165 -15.62 -20.19 -6.11
N GLU A 166 -16.26 -20.76 -5.11
CA GLU A 166 -17.28 -20.07 -4.30
C GLU A 166 -16.98 -20.20 -2.81
N ALA A 167 -17.08 -19.09 -2.09
CA ALA A 167 -16.95 -19.07 -0.66
C ALA A 167 -17.90 -18.05 -0.02
N PHE A 168 -18.46 -18.42 1.11
CA PHE A 168 -19.22 -17.55 2.00
C PHE A 168 -18.28 -17.04 3.07
N PHE A 169 -18.25 -15.72 3.25
CA PHE A 169 -17.40 -15.01 4.17
C PHE A 169 -18.21 -14.33 5.28
N GLU A 170 -17.84 -14.57 6.54
CA GLU A 170 -18.22 -13.73 7.68
C GLU A 170 -16.96 -13.01 8.13
N VAL A 171 -16.73 -11.82 7.61
CA VAL A 171 -15.48 -11.08 7.81
C VAL A 171 -15.47 -10.41 9.16
N LYS A 172 -14.43 -10.67 9.93
CA LYS A 172 -14.20 -9.95 11.20
C LYS A 172 -13.90 -8.48 10.93
N HIS A 173 -14.66 -7.60 11.56
CA HIS A 173 -14.51 -6.16 11.39
C HIS A 173 -13.12 -5.67 11.84
N ASP A 174 -12.43 -4.95 10.96
CA ASP A 174 -11.19 -4.22 11.25
C ASP A 174 -11.07 -3.00 10.33
N SER A 175 -11.31 -1.81 10.90
CA SER A 175 -11.25 -0.54 10.17
C SER A 175 -9.84 -0.11 9.78
N LYS A 176 -8.79 -0.71 10.36
CA LYS A 176 -7.38 -0.36 10.08
C LYS A 176 -6.78 -1.17 8.96
N LYS A 177 -7.26 -2.41 8.77
CA LYS A 177 -6.76 -3.32 7.74
C LYS A 177 -7.93 -3.86 6.93
N PRO A 178 -8.15 -3.40 5.70
CA PRO A 178 -9.19 -3.93 4.83
C PRO A 178 -8.95 -5.42 4.54
N PHE A 179 -10.02 -6.18 4.46
CA PHE A 179 -10.01 -7.55 3.98
C PHE A 179 -10.24 -7.55 2.48
N MET A 180 -9.39 -8.22 1.71
CA MET A 180 -9.50 -8.25 0.25
C MET A 180 -9.65 -9.67 -0.27
N VAL A 181 -10.71 -9.91 -1.05
CA VAL A 181 -10.85 -11.17 -1.81
C VAL A 181 -10.54 -10.90 -3.27
N LYS A 182 -9.43 -11.46 -3.72
CA LYS A 182 -8.91 -11.28 -5.08
C LYS A 182 -9.26 -12.48 -5.95
N THR A 183 -9.83 -12.22 -7.09
CA THR A 183 -10.00 -13.19 -8.16
C THR A 183 -9.38 -12.66 -9.46
N ARG A 184 -9.50 -13.40 -10.53
CA ARG A 184 -8.99 -12.98 -11.83
C ARG A 184 -9.72 -11.75 -12.36
N GLU A 185 -11.05 -11.69 -12.18
CA GLU A 185 -11.93 -10.72 -12.80
C GLU A 185 -12.35 -9.58 -11.86
N LEU A 186 -12.40 -9.86 -10.56
CA LEU A 186 -12.98 -8.95 -9.58
C LEU A 186 -12.18 -9.00 -8.27
N THR A 187 -12.01 -7.86 -7.63
CA THR A 187 -11.54 -7.75 -6.24
C THR A 187 -12.67 -7.20 -5.39
N VAL A 188 -12.91 -7.83 -4.24
CA VAL A 188 -13.84 -7.36 -3.21
C VAL A 188 -13.02 -6.78 -2.07
N ASN A 189 -13.26 -5.50 -1.74
CA ASN A 189 -12.65 -4.81 -0.61
C ASN A 189 -13.68 -4.63 0.50
N ASP A 190 -13.36 -5.08 1.70
CA ASP A 190 -14.26 -5.18 2.83
C ASP A 190 -13.62 -4.72 4.15
N LEU A 191 -14.44 -4.20 5.05
CA LEU A 191 -14.03 -3.80 6.40
C LEU A 191 -14.70 -4.63 7.52
N GLY A 192 -15.61 -5.54 7.16
CA GLY A 192 -16.35 -6.36 8.12
C GLY A 192 -17.79 -6.56 7.70
N THR A 193 -18.04 -7.50 6.79
CA THR A 193 -19.33 -7.78 6.16
C THR A 193 -19.58 -9.28 6.09
N THR A 194 -20.81 -9.63 5.69
CA THR A 194 -21.20 -11.00 5.38
C THR A 194 -21.61 -11.07 3.92
N PHE A 195 -20.88 -11.86 3.12
CA PHE A 195 -21.11 -11.98 1.70
C PHE A 195 -20.75 -13.36 1.14
N LEU A 196 -21.34 -13.69 -0.01
CA LEU A 196 -20.98 -14.84 -0.85
C LEU A 196 -20.27 -14.31 -2.09
N PHE A 197 -19.14 -14.92 -2.43
CA PHE A 197 -18.44 -14.65 -3.68
C PHE A 197 -18.29 -15.94 -4.49
N SER A 198 -18.88 -15.96 -5.68
CA SER A 198 -18.84 -17.07 -6.62
C SER A 198 -18.05 -16.67 -7.87
N ASN A 199 -16.94 -17.36 -8.13
CA ASN A 199 -16.10 -17.17 -9.31
C ASN A 199 -15.43 -18.47 -9.75
N TYR A 200 -16.23 -19.42 -10.24
CA TYR A 200 -15.69 -20.65 -10.83
C TYR A 200 -15.12 -20.37 -12.23
N ARG A 201 -14.02 -21.04 -12.55
CA ARG A 201 -13.29 -20.82 -13.81
C ARG A 201 -14.12 -21.10 -15.06
N ASP A 202 -15.00 -22.11 -14.99
CA ASP A 202 -15.85 -22.61 -16.07
C ASP A 202 -17.21 -21.90 -16.19
N ASP A 203 -17.52 -20.98 -15.27
CA ASP A 203 -18.71 -20.14 -15.35
C ASP A 203 -18.41 -18.87 -16.17
N SER A 204 -19.40 -18.42 -16.95
CA SER A 204 -19.32 -17.22 -17.79
C SER A 204 -19.39 -15.92 -16.98
N THR A 205 -19.87 -16.01 -15.75
CA THR A 205 -20.03 -14.85 -14.84
C THR A 205 -19.35 -15.10 -13.51
N ALA A 206 -19.00 -14.02 -12.80
CA ALA A 206 -18.73 -14.06 -11.38
C ALA A 206 -19.79 -13.24 -10.64
N LYS A 207 -20.09 -13.61 -9.39
CA LYS A 207 -21.21 -13.06 -8.63
C LYS A 207 -20.79 -12.77 -7.19
N VAL A 208 -21.15 -11.58 -6.68
CA VAL A 208 -21.01 -11.21 -5.27
C VAL A 208 -22.39 -10.90 -4.71
N GLU A 209 -22.79 -11.58 -3.67
CA GLU A 209 -24.04 -11.38 -2.95
C GLU A 209 -23.74 -10.84 -1.55
N LEU A 210 -24.19 -9.64 -1.24
CA LEU A 210 -23.93 -8.98 0.04
C LEU A 210 -25.16 -9.09 0.96
N TYR A 211 -24.98 -9.78 2.08
CA TYR A 211 -26.04 -10.01 3.07
C TYR A 211 -26.02 -8.94 4.16
N ASP A 212 -24.82 -8.55 4.63
CA ASP A 212 -24.68 -7.52 5.65
C ASP A 212 -23.47 -6.64 5.42
N GLY A 213 -23.62 -5.33 5.67
CA GLY A 213 -22.57 -4.32 5.59
C GLY A 213 -22.44 -3.62 4.22
N LYS A 214 -21.22 -3.26 3.84
CA LYS A 214 -20.90 -2.59 2.58
C LYS A 214 -19.54 -3.06 2.06
N VAL A 215 -19.45 -3.35 0.77
CA VAL A 215 -18.19 -3.70 0.10
C VAL A 215 -17.94 -2.81 -1.10
N SER A 216 -16.68 -2.62 -1.43
CA SER A 216 -16.26 -2.00 -2.69
C SER A 216 -15.75 -3.07 -3.64
N LEU A 217 -16.18 -2.99 -4.89
CA LEU A 217 -15.82 -3.91 -5.96
C LEU A 217 -14.93 -3.21 -6.96
N ASP A 218 -13.76 -3.81 -7.24
CA ASP A 218 -12.84 -3.32 -8.27
C ASP A 218 -12.86 -4.31 -9.46
N ASN A 219 -13.27 -3.83 -10.61
CA ASN A 219 -13.36 -4.62 -11.84
C ASN A 219 -12.00 -4.67 -12.52
N ARG A 220 -11.39 -5.85 -12.55
CA ARG A 220 -10.05 -6.07 -13.09
C ARG A 220 -10.01 -6.24 -14.62
N ILE A 221 -11.17 -6.41 -15.26
CA ILE A 221 -11.27 -6.52 -16.73
C ILE A 221 -11.32 -5.14 -17.37
N THR A 222 -12.18 -4.25 -16.84
CA THR A 222 -12.35 -2.88 -17.36
C THR A 222 -11.52 -1.85 -16.63
N HIS A 223 -10.80 -2.24 -15.55
CA HIS A 223 -10.05 -1.35 -14.67
C HIS A 223 -10.92 -0.23 -14.08
N THR A 224 -12.15 -0.56 -13.70
CA THR A 224 -13.08 0.34 -13.01
C THR A 224 -13.14 -0.04 -11.55
N ASP A 225 -12.76 0.90 -10.68
CA ASP A 225 -12.67 0.66 -9.26
C ASP A 225 -13.80 1.35 -8.49
N GLY A 226 -14.09 0.86 -7.28
CA GLY A 226 -14.92 1.55 -6.30
C GLY A 226 -16.42 1.42 -6.51
N VAL A 227 -16.92 0.41 -7.22
CA VAL A 227 -18.35 0.15 -7.27
C VAL A 227 -18.84 -0.35 -5.92
N LEU A 228 -19.67 0.48 -5.25
CA LEU A 228 -20.19 0.17 -3.92
C LEU A 228 -21.40 -0.77 -4.00
N LEU A 229 -21.37 -1.83 -3.21
CA LEU A 229 -22.46 -2.74 -2.96
C LEU A 229 -22.92 -2.60 -1.51
N SER A 230 -24.22 -2.54 -1.30
CA SER A 230 -24.85 -2.44 0.02
C SER A 230 -25.60 -3.74 0.36
N SER A 231 -25.87 -3.95 1.64
CA SER A 231 -26.65 -5.09 2.15
C SER A 231 -27.95 -5.31 1.33
N GLY A 232 -28.25 -6.57 1.00
CA GLY A 232 -29.40 -6.94 0.17
C GLY A 232 -29.18 -6.71 -1.33
N GLN A 233 -27.95 -6.46 -1.78
CA GLN A 233 -27.62 -6.30 -3.19
C GLN A 233 -26.71 -7.42 -3.70
N CYS A 234 -26.80 -7.64 -4.99
CA CYS A 234 -25.98 -8.58 -5.74
C CYS A 234 -25.30 -7.86 -6.91
N ALA A 235 -24.03 -8.18 -7.15
CA ALA A 235 -23.29 -7.76 -8.33
C ALA A 235 -22.93 -8.99 -9.17
N VAL A 236 -23.14 -8.90 -10.47
CA VAL A 236 -22.79 -9.92 -11.45
C VAL A 236 -21.88 -9.29 -12.51
N ILE A 237 -20.73 -9.90 -12.74
CA ILE A 237 -19.81 -9.50 -13.80
C ILE A 237 -19.79 -10.57 -14.90
N ASP A 238 -19.99 -10.14 -16.15
CA ASP A 238 -19.75 -10.97 -17.32
C ASP A 238 -18.25 -11.04 -17.60
N LYS A 239 -17.68 -12.23 -17.60
CA LYS A 239 -16.22 -12.41 -17.70
C LYS A 239 -15.66 -12.13 -19.09
N ALA A 240 -16.48 -12.20 -20.12
CA ALA A 240 -16.04 -11.94 -21.48
C ALA A 240 -15.96 -10.44 -21.78
N THR A 241 -16.93 -9.67 -21.27
CA THR A 241 -17.05 -8.22 -21.55
C THR A 241 -16.57 -7.35 -20.41
N GLY A 242 -16.52 -7.86 -19.18
CA GLY A 242 -16.28 -7.08 -17.98
C GLY A 242 -17.48 -6.24 -17.55
N MET A 243 -18.65 -6.40 -18.17
CA MET A 243 -19.83 -5.64 -17.80
C MET A 243 -20.30 -6.06 -16.41
N LEU A 244 -20.31 -5.10 -15.48
CA LEU A 244 -20.79 -5.27 -14.11
C LEU A 244 -22.21 -4.73 -13.97
N THR A 245 -23.13 -5.57 -13.49
CA THR A 245 -24.53 -5.20 -13.23
C THR A 245 -24.84 -5.44 -11.75
N THR A 246 -25.62 -4.53 -11.16
CA THR A 246 -26.06 -4.66 -9.78
C THR A 246 -27.59 -4.79 -9.71
N SER A 247 -28.06 -5.64 -8.79
CA SER A 247 -29.50 -5.87 -8.55
C SER A 247 -29.76 -6.10 -7.07
N LYS A 248 -31.04 -6.13 -6.68
CA LYS A 248 -31.42 -6.56 -5.32
C LYS A 248 -31.33 -8.08 -5.23
N LEU A 249 -30.90 -8.58 -4.07
CA LEU A 249 -30.99 -10.00 -3.74
C LEU A 249 -32.44 -10.46 -3.68
N SER A 250 -32.70 -11.66 -4.17
CA SER A 250 -33.97 -12.33 -3.97
C SER A 250 -33.98 -12.99 -2.60
N VAL A 251 -34.92 -12.64 -1.75
CA VAL A 251 -35.08 -13.21 -0.39
C VAL A 251 -35.17 -14.74 -0.43
N THR A 252 -35.83 -15.29 -1.45
CA THR A 252 -35.99 -16.75 -1.63
C THR A 252 -34.66 -17.46 -1.97
N GLU A 253 -33.79 -16.82 -2.74
CA GLU A 253 -32.45 -17.37 -3.06
C GLU A 253 -31.51 -17.28 -1.86
N GLU A 254 -31.62 -16.20 -1.09
CA GLU A 254 -30.83 -16.00 0.14
C GLU A 254 -31.14 -17.10 1.18
N GLU A 255 -32.39 -17.31 1.51
CA GLU A 255 -32.82 -18.33 2.48
C GLU A 255 -32.42 -19.74 2.02
N ALA A 256 -32.57 -20.04 0.72
CA ALA A 256 -32.20 -21.35 0.18
C ALA A 256 -30.71 -21.64 0.33
N LYS A 257 -29.83 -20.65 0.02
CA LYS A 257 -28.38 -20.81 0.12
C LYS A 257 -27.88 -20.93 1.55
N LEU A 258 -28.45 -20.13 2.46
CA LEU A 258 -28.10 -20.21 3.89
C LEU A 258 -28.45 -21.57 4.50
N GLN A 259 -29.47 -22.26 3.97
CA GLN A 259 -29.87 -23.60 4.38
C GLN A 259 -29.11 -24.74 3.63
N GLY A 260 -28.15 -24.40 2.77
CA GLY A 260 -27.41 -25.36 1.96
C GLY A 260 -28.24 -25.98 0.83
N ASN A 261 -29.29 -25.29 0.39
CA ASN A 261 -30.14 -25.73 -0.73
C ASN A 261 -29.56 -25.21 -2.07
N LEU A 262 -29.69 -26.04 -3.12
CA LEU A 262 -29.51 -25.59 -4.50
C LEU A 262 -30.79 -24.94 -4.98
N SER A 263 -30.70 -23.68 -5.43
CA SER A 263 -31.82 -22.94 -6.01
C SER A 263 -31.51 -22.59 -7.46
N PHE A 264 -32.39 -23.03 -8.37
CA PHE A 264 -32.31 -22.75 -9.80
C PHE A 264 -33.48 -21.85 -10.19
N VAL A 265 -33.17 -20.63 -10.60
CA VAL A 265 -34.19 -19.67 -11.03
C VAL A 265 -33.89 -19.28 -12.48
N ASN A 266 -34.72 -19.77 -13.42
CA ASN A 266 -34.53 -19.52 -14.85
C ASN A 266 -33.13 -19.87 -15.36
N MET A 267 -32.51 -20.92 -14.77
CA MET A 267 -31.12 -21.29 -15.03
C MET A 267 -31.02 -22.26 -16.19
N PRO A 268 -30.11 -22.05 -17.18
CA PRO A 268 -29.87 -23.00 -18.25
C PRO A 268 -29.38 -24.34 -17.71
N LEU A 269 -29.81 -25.44 -18.31
CA LEU A 269 -29.42 -26.78 -17.91
C LEU A 269 -27.91 -27.00 -17.96
N ALA A 270 -27.22 -26.36 -18.90
CA ALA A 270 -25.76 -26.41 -18.97
C ALA A 270 -25.09 -25.88 -17.70
N ASP A 271 -25.63 -24.83 -17.11
CA ASP A 271 -25.10 -24.24 -15.87
C ASP A 271 -25.54 -25.06 -14.64
N ILE A 272 -26.77 -25.60 -14.66
CA ILE A 272 -27.23 -26.55 -13.64
C ILE A 272 -26.34 -27.80 -13.62
N ALA A 273 -25.98 -28.34 -14.77
CA ALA A 273 -25.09 -29.51 -14.88
C ALA A 273 -23.72 -29.23 -14.22
N LYS A 274 -23.17 -28.06 -14.38
CA LYS A 274 -21.92 -27.64 -13.69
C LYS A 274 -22.10 -27.56 -12.17
N VAL A 275 -23.19 -26.93 -11.70
CA VAL A 275 -23.50 -26.84 -10.27
C VAL A 275 -23.66 -28.26 -9.68
N LEU A 276 -24.44 -29.14 -10.31
CA LEU A 276 -24.61 -30.51 -9.85
C LEU A 276 -23.30 -31.31 -9.85
N SER A 277 -22.48 -31.14 -10.90
CA SER A 277 -21.17 -31.80 -10.98
C SER A 277 -20.29 -31.43 -9.81
N ARG A 278 -20.22 -30.13 -9.45
CA ARG A 278 -19.46 -29.63 -8.34
C ARG A 278 -20.02 -30.11 -7.00
N SER A 279 -21.33 -29.96 -6.80
CA SER A 279 -21.99 -30.27 -5.53
C SER A 279 -21.95 -31.76 -5.17
N TYR A 280 -21.98 -32.64 -6.15
CA TYR A 280 -22.02 -34.08 -5.92
C TYR A 280 -20.71 -34.81 -6.27
N GLY A 281 -19.71 -34.13 -6.83
CA GLY A 281 -18.46 -34.73 -7.24
C GLY A 281 -18.59 -35.74 -8.38
N GLN A 282 -19.70 -35.69 -9.13
CA GLN A 282 -19.99 -36.59 -10.24
C GLN A 282 -20.17 -35.80 -11.53
N THR A 283 -19.62 -36.27 -12.63
CA THR A 283 -19.68 -35.52 -13.89
C THR A 283 -21.10 -35.57 -14.46
N VAL A 284 -21.71 -34.41 -14.61
CA VAL A 284 -22.99 -34.18 -15.29
C VAL A 284 -22.74 -33.29 -16.50
N VAL A 285 -23.18 -33.70 -17.67
CA VAL A 285 -23.01 -32.97 -18.93
C VAL A 285 -24.33 -32.90 -19.70
N THR A 286 -24.45 -31.88 -20.53
CA THR A 286 -25.60 -31.72 -21.41
C THR A 286 -25.24 -32.12 -22.84
N ALA A 287 -26.16 -32.76 -23.58
CA ALA A 287 -26.01 -33.09 -24.99
C ALA A 287 -26.93 -32.23 -25.86
N GLY A 288 -26.43 -31.86 -27.03
CA GLY A 288 -27.21 -31.15 -28.05
C GLY A 288 -27.78 -29.82 -27.56
N ARG A 289 -29.08 -29.63 -27.79
CA ARG A 289 -29.79 -28.39 -27.41
C ARG A 289 -30.32 -28.38 -25.98
N ALA A 290 -30.26 -29.51 -25.27
CA ALA A 290 -30.75 -29.61 -23.89
C ALA A 290 -30.13 -28.56 -22.96
N GLY A 291 -28.87 -28.20 -23.19
CA GLY A 291 -28.17 -27.19 -22.37
C GLY A 291 -28.83 -25.82 -22.29
N PHE A 292 -29.66 -25.47 -23.27
CA PHE A 292 -30.37 -24.16 -23.31
C PHE A 292 -31.72 -24.21 -22.59
N ILE A 293 -32.21 -25.37 -22.22
CA ILE A 293 -33.49 -25.52 -21.51
C ILE A 293 -33.33 -24.91 -20.11
N LYS A 294 -34.26 -24.05 -19.74
CA LYS A 294 -34.24 -23.40 -18.44
C LYS A 294 -35.12 -24.10 -17.43
N PHE A 295 -34.61 -24.21 -16.21
CA PHE A 295 -35.32 -24.83 -15.10
C PHE A 295 -35.51 -23.87 -13.92
N TYR A 296 -36.53 -24.17 -13.13
CA TYR A 296 -36.83 -23.61 -11.82
C TYR A 296 -36.95 -24.78 -10.85
N GLY A 297 -36.32 -24.66 -9.69
CA GLY A 297 -36.42 -25.71 -8.67
C GLY A 297 -35.51 -25.42 -7.49
N GLN A 298 -35.84 -26.03 -6.36
CA GLN A 298 -35.01 -26.07 -5.17
C GLN A 298 -34.78 -27.48 -4.73
N PHE A 299 -33.54 -27.81 -4.39
CA PHE A 299 -33.14 -29.12 -3.92
C PHE A 299 -32.24 -28.99 -2.70
N ASN A 300 -32.34 -29.92 -1.79
CA ASN A 300 -31.51 -29.93 -0.59
C ASN A 300 -30.30 -30.88 -0.76
N CYS A 301 -29.10 -30.33 -0.91
CA CYS A 301 -27.89 -31.13 -1.14
C CYS A 301 -27.59 -32.16 -0.04
N HIS A 302 -28.12 -31.96 1.17
CA HIS A 302 -27.89 -32.86 2.30
C HIS A 302 -28.90 -34.00 2.39
N LYS A 303 -30.05 -33.88 1.68
CA LYS A 303 -31.13 -34.86 1.69
C LYS A 303 -31.33 -35.54 0.38
N ASP A 304 -31.20 -34.79 -0.73
CA ASP A 304 -31.46 -35.28 -2.06
C ASP A 304 -30.14 -35.77 -2.67
N ASN A 305 -30.11 -37.01 -3.17
CA ASN A 305 -28.98 -37.47 -3.95
C ASN A 305 -29.08 -37.02 -5.42
N LEU A 306 -27.98 -37.08 -6.17
CA LEU A 306 -27.93 -36.59 -7.55
C LEU A 306 -28.99 -37.29 -8.46
N GLU A 307 -29.21 -38.59 -8.29
CA GLU A 307 -30.17 -39.35 -9.13
C GLU A 307 -31.62 -38.92 -8.86
N ASP A 308 -31.97 -38.60 -7.62
CA ASP A 308 -33.31 -38.07 -7.26
C ASP A 308 -33.57 -36.71 -7.91
N ILE A 309 -32.56 -35.82 -7.90
CA ILE A 309 -32.67 -34.54 -8.58
C ILE A 309 -32.84 -34.73 -10.09
N LEU A 310 -31.99 -35.54 -10.72
CA LEU A 310 -32.08 -35.79 -12.16
C LEU A 310 -33.39 -36.44 -12.55
N ARG A 311 -33.92 -37.35 -11.72
CA ARG A 311 -35.23 -37.94 -11.90
C ARG A 311 -36.35 -36.92 -11.85
N SER A 312 -36.36 -36.08 -10.82
CA SER A 312 -37.34 -34.99 -10.69
C SER A 312 -37.29 -34.04 -11.88
N MET A 313 -36.10 -33.73 -12.38
CA MET A 313 -35.97 -32.89 -13.56
C MET A 313 -36.50 -33.58 -14.81
N ALA A 314 -36.26 -34.89 -14.98
CA ALA A 314 -36.76 -35.68 -16.10
C ALA A 314 -38.28 -35.86 -16.06
N GLU A 315 -38.90 -35.97 -14.87
CA GLU A 315 -40.36 -36.04 -14.70
C GLU A 315 -41.10 -34.82 -15.26
N THR A 316 -40.41 -33.71 -15.47
CA THR A 316 -40.99 -32.56 -16.19
C THR A 316 -41.26 -32.84 -17.68
N GLY A 317 -40.75 -33.92 -18.22
CA GLY A 317 -40.86 -34.29 -19.64
C GLY A 317 -40.01 -33.39 -20.57
N LYS A 318 -39.18 -32.49 -20.04
CA LYS A 318 -38.36 -31.60 -20.85
C LYS A 318 -36.99 -32.20 -21.22
N ILE A 319 -36.49 -33.12 -20.40
CA ILE A 319 -35.20 -33.77 -20.56
C ILE A 319 -35.25 -35.25 -20.21
N HIS A 320 -34.30 -35.99 -20.73
CA HIS A 320 -33.98 -37.36 -20.32
C HIS A 320 -32.56 -37.36 -19.71
N TYR A 321 -32.25 -38.38 -18.89
CA TYR A 321 -30.91 -38.56 -18.41
C TYR A 321 -30.51 -40.03 -18.52
N LYS A 322 -29.23 -40.25 -18.77
CA LYS A 322 -28.62 -41.59 -18.80
C LYS A 322 -27.23 -41.53 -18.17
N LYS A 323 -26.80 -42.67 -17.62
CA LYS A 323 -25.44 -42.81 -17.07
C LYS A 323 -24.59 -43.58 -18.06
N GLU A 324 -23.59 -42.92 -18.64
CA GLU A 324 -22.67 -43.50 -19.61
C GLU A 324 -21.22 -43.23 -19.17
N ASN A 325 -20.40 -44.29 -19.14
CA ASN A 325 -18.97 -44.16 -18.79
C ASN A 325 -18.69 -43.39 -17.49
N GLY A 326 -19.54 -43.58 -16.47
CA GLY A 326 -19.41 -42.88 -15.18
C GLY A 326 -19.85 -41.42 -15.19
N LYS A 327 -20.46 -40.93 -16.26
CA LYS A 327 -21.01 -39.56 -16.40
C LYS A 327 -22.51 -39.62 -16.57
N TYR A 328 -23.22 -38.65 -16.05
CA TYR A 328 -24.63 -38.40 -16.35
C TYR A 328 -24.73 -37.49 -17.56
N VAL A 329 -25.43 -37.95 -18.59
CA VAL A 329 -25.69 -37.18 -19.82
C VAL A 329 -27.16 -36.78 -19.84
N LEU A 330 -27.41 -35.47 -19.92
CA LEU A 330 -28.73 -34.89 -20.00
C LEU A 330 -29.01 -34.52 -21.47
N ASP A 331 -30.04 -35.10 -22.05
CA ASP A 331 -30.47 -34.82 -23.42
C ASP A 331 -31.96 -34.46 -23.47
N GLN A 332 -32.48 -34.14 -24.68
CA GLN A 332 -33.86 -33.75 -24.93
C GLN A 332 -34.63 -34.88 -25.53
#